data_88eb69aab28ee1920aff702a9fdf32fc
#
_entry.id   88eb69aab28ee1920aff702a9fdf32fc
#
_cell.length_a   1.000
_cell.length_b   1.000
_cell.length_c   1.000
_cell.angle_alpha   90.00
_cell.angle_beta   90.00
_cell.angle_gamma   90.00
#
_symmetry.space_group_name_H-M   'P 1'
#
loop_
_entity.id
_entity.type
_entity.pdbx_description
1 polymer ?
#
loop_
_entity_poly.entity_id
_entity_poly.type
_entity_poly.pdbx_seq_one_letter_code
_entity_poly.pdbx_strand_id
1 'polypeptide(L)'
;QILSQQKYDSTTIPYKRGSILDRNGSILASSEKVYNVILDAVAVSEKEEYLEPTLDALRQEFGIDTSAVRSYIAENGDSSRYYVLAKRQTYEQIEGFKELQNAEDSLVQGVWFEEEYQRMYPGNTLACDVIGFTTNDNIGSYGLEEYYNDVLTGTPGREYGYMNSDANVERTTIAAVDGNSVQSTIDANLQSIVEKYLLKFNEEYKDNAHDGNGANNVGCIIMDVN
;
A
#
# COMPACT_ATOMS: atom_id res chain seq x y z
N GLN A 1 -12.48 -31.62 -31.72
CA GLN A 1 -12.26 -31.38 -30.27
C GLN A 1 -12.11 -29.86 -30.11
N ILE A 2 -13.19 -29.20 -29.75
CA ILE A 2 -13.15 -27.80 -29.32
C ILE A 2 -12.71 -27.85 -27.86
N LEU A 3 -11.42 -27.56 -27.62
CA LEU A 3 -10.94 -27.21 -26.30
C LEU A 3 -11.63 -25.88 -25.94
N SER A 4 -12.66 -25.98 -25.11
CA SER A 4 -13.27 -24.81 -24.48
C SER A 4 -12.15 -24.05 -23.78
N GLN A 5 -11.85 -22.83 -24.23
CA GLN A 5 -11.03 -21.89 -23.50
C GLN A 5 -11.76 -21.61 -22.15
N GLN A 6 -11.41 -22.35 -21.13
CA GLN A 6 -11.80 -22.03 -19.78
C GLN A 6 -11.18 -20.67 -19.46
N LYS A 7 -12.04 -19.68 -19.31
CA LYS A 7 -11.63 -18.33 -18.92
C LYS A 7 -11.24 -18.40 -17.44
N TYR A 8 -9.94 -18.55 -17.16
CA TYR A 8 -9.43 -18.47 -15.81
C TYR A 8 -9.40 -17.01 -15.39
N ASP A 9 -10.20 -16.67 -14.39
CA ASP A 9 -10.07 -15.40 -13.71
C ASP A 9 -9.06 -15.60 -12.58
N SER A 10 -7.94 -14.91 -12.63
CA SER A 10 -6.85 -15.08 -11.67
C SER A 10 -6.54 -13.75 -11.01
N THR A 11 -6.75 -13.69 -9.70
CA THR A 11 -6.42 -12.52 -8.87
C THR A 11 -5.15 -12.80 -8.07
N THR A 12 -4.20 -11.86 -8.07
CA THR A 12 -2.99 -11.95 -7.25
C THR A 12 -3.31 -11.54 -5.82
N ILE A 13 -2.88 -12.34 -4.86
CA ILE A 13 -2.97 -12.03 -3.43
C ILE A 13 -1.62 -11.42 -3.01
N PRO A 14 -1.57 -10.15 -2.57
CA PRO A 14 -0.34 -9.52 -2.19
C PRO A 14 0.27 -10.14 -0.93
N TYR A 15 1.59 -10.19 -0.87
CA TYR A 15 2.34 -10.56 0.34
C TYR A 15 2.73 -9.32 1.14
N LYS A 16 2.92 -9.50 2.44
CA LYS A 16 3.48 -8.48 3.33
C LYS A 16 5.00 -8.56 3.29
N ARG A 17 5.68 -7.45 2.92
CA ARG A 17 7.14 -7.35 3.02
C ARG A 17 7.58 -7.37 4.48
N GLY A 18 8.62 -8.12 4.81
CA GLY A 18 9.15 -8.26 6.17
C GLY A 18 9.57 -6.93 6.78
N SER A 19 9.51 -6.82 8.09
CA SER A 19 9.88 -5.59 8.82
C SER A 19 11.39 -5.47 9.00
N ILE A 20 11.88 -4.23 9.06
CA ILE A 20 13.23 -3.94 9.54
C ILE A 20 13.09 -3.41 10.96
N LEU A 21 13.79 -4.04 11.89
CA LEU A 21 13.73 -3.74 13.32
C LEU A 21 15.08 -3.18 13.80
N ASP A 22 15.04 -2.35 14.82
CA ASP A 22 16.22 -1.94 15.57
C ASP A 22 16.73 -3.09 16.47
N ARG A 23 17.82 -2.87 17.20
CA ARG A 23 18.41 -3.86 18.11
C ARG A 23 17.47 -4.29 19.25
N ASN A 24 16.49 -3.47 19.60
CA ASN A 24 15.54 -3.67 20.69
C ASN A 24 14.18 -4.21 20.21
N GLY A 25 14.02 -4.43 18.89
CA GLY A 25 12.77 -4.87 18.28
C GLY A 25 11.82 -3.73 17.89
N SER A 26 12.25 -2.47 18.00
CA SER A 26 11.44 -1.33 17.53
C SER A 26 11.38 -1.31 15.99
N ILE A 27 10.23 -0.96 15.44
CA ILE A 27 10.02 -0.96 14.00
C ILE A 27 10.69 0.25 13.35
N LEU A 28 11.64 -0.01 12.43
CA LEU A 28 12.26 1.00 11.57
C LEU A 28 11.59 1.07 10.21
N ALA A 29 11.15 -0.07 9.67
CA ALA A 29 10.33 -0.15 8.47
C ALA A 29 9.33 -1.30 8.60
N SER A 30 8.09 -1.06 8.18
CA SER A 30 7.01 -2.06 8.16
C SER A 30 6.18 -1.94 6.88
N SER A 31 5.32 -2.91 6.64
CA SER A 31 4.33 -2.84 5.57
C SER A 31 2.93 -2.83 6.18
N GLU A 32 2.12 -1.87 5.77
CA GLU A 32 0.74 -1.73 6.20
C GLU A 32 -0.21 -2.10 5.06
N LYS A 33 -1.29 -2.78 5.39
CA LYS A 33 -2.33 -3.12 4.43
C LYS A 33 -3.13 -1.88 4.08
N VAL A 34 -3.26 -1.62 2.79
CA VAL A 34 -4.04 -0.53 2.21
C VAL A 34 -4.93 -1.07 1.09
N TYR A 35 -5.86 -0.27 0.63
CA TYR A 35 -6.87 -0.68 -0.33
C TYR A 35 -6.97 0.31 -1.49
N ASN A 36 -6.99 -0.20 -2.69
CA ASN A 36 -7.35 0.58 -3.88
C ASN A 36 -8.86 0.46 -4.10
N VAL A 37 -9.51 1.57 -4.35
CA VAL A 37 -10.95 1.64 -4.64
C VAL A 37 -11.15 1.45 -6.14
N ILE A 38 -11.78 0.36 -6.53
CA ILE A 38 -11.96 -0.05 -7.92
C ILE A 38 -13.44 0.07 -8.32
N LEU A 39 -13.68 0.66 -9.47
CA LEU A 39 -15.00 0.76 -10.09
C LEU A 39 -15.17 -0.29 -11.20
N ASP A 40 -16.23 -1.06 -11.12
CA ASP A 40 -16.81 -1.85 -12.19
C ASP A 40 -17.96 -1.05 -12.81
N ALA A 41 -17.69 -0.32 -13.88
CA ALA A 41 -18.66 0.52 -14.54
C ALA A 41 -19.81 -0.31 -15.15
N VAL A 42 -19.52 -1.55 -15.57
CA VAL A 42 -20.55 -2.48 -16.09
C VAL A 42 -21.54 -2.82 -14.99
N ALA A 43 -21.07 -3.16 -13.79
CA ALA A 43 -21.96 -3.51 -12.68
C ALA A 43 -22.84 -2.34 -12.22
N VAL A 44 -22.30 -1.10 -12.20
CA VAL A 44 -23.10 0.10 -11.91
C VAL A 44 -24.16 0.35 -12.98
N SER A 45 -23.85 0.02 -14.24
CA SER A 45 -24.75 0.26 -15.38
C SER A 45 -25.81 -0.83 -15.57
N GLU A 46 -25.76 -1.93 -14.79
CA GLU A 46 -26.75 -3.02 -14.89
C GLU A 46 -28.19 -2.53 -14.62
N LYS A 47 -28.33 -1.55 -13.71
CA LYS A 47 -29.61 -0.90 -13.41
C LYS A 47 -29.41 0.59 -13.20
N GLU A 48 -30.31 1.39 -13.76
CA GLU A 48 -30.28 2.86 -13.62
C GLU A 48 -30.32 3.30 -12.15
N GLU A 49 -30.98 2.55 -11.26
CA GLU A 49 -31.13 2.83 -9.84
C GLU A 49 -29.81 2.71 -9.03
N TYR A 50 -28.76 2.08 -9.57
CA TYR A 50 -27.46 1.92 -8.89
C TYR A 50 -26.57 3.16 -9.00
N LEU A 51 -26.75 3.97 -10.04
CA LEU A 51 -25.84 5.06 -10.36
C LEU A 51 -25.77 6.13 -9.26
N GLU A 52 -26.91 6.73 -8.90
CA GLU A 52 -26.92 7.83 -7.94
C GLU A 52 -26.49 7.41 -6.52
N PRO A 53 -27.01 6.31 -5.95
CA PRO A 53 -26.55 5.86 -4.62
C PRO A 53 -25.05 5.53 -4.57
N THR A 54 -24.51 4.93 -5.64
CA THR A 54 -23.09 4.63 -5.72
C THR A 54 -22.24 5.90 -5.80
N LEU A 55 -22.63 6.89 -6.60
CA LEU A 55 -21.95 8.17 -6.70
C LEU A 55 -22.00 8.95 -5.38
N ASP A 56 -23.15 8.94 -4.69
CA ASP A 56 -23.31 9.62 -3.42
C ASP A 56 -22.43 8.98 -2.34
N ALA A 57 -22.37 7.64 -2.27
CA ALA A 57 -21.48 6.93 -1.36
C ALA A 57 -19.99 7.22 -1.65
N LEU A 58 -19.58 7.23 -2.90
CA LEU A 58 -18.20 7.58 -3.30
C LEU A 58 -17.82 9.01 -2.91
N ARG A 59 -18.75 9.95 -3.05
CA ARG A 59 -18.54 11.34 -2.64
C ARG A 59 -18.46 11.47 -1.12
N GLN A 60 -19.36 10.80 -0.39
CA GLN A 60 -19.45 10.88 1.07
C GLN A 60 -18.21 10.30 1.74
N GLU A 61 -17.79 9.09 1.34
CA GLU A 61 -16.74 8.35 2.03
C GLU A 61 -15.32 8.71 1.55
N PHE A 62 -15.17 9.03 0.26
CA PHE A 62 -13.84 9.29 -0.32
C PHE A 62 -13.63 10.72 -0.84
N GLY A 63 -14.68 11.57 -0.83
CA GLY A 63 -14.58 12.92 -1.38
C GLY A 63 -14.31 12.96 -2.89
N ILE A 64 -14.62 11.89 -3.62
CA ILE A 64 -14.34 11.75 -5.06
C ILE A 64 -15.25 12.69 -5.87
N ASP A 65 -14.71 13.32 -6.91
CA ASP A 65 -15.48 14.10 -7.87
C ASP A 65 -16.39 13.18 -8.69
N THR A 66 -17.66 13.17 -8.33
CA THR A 66 -18.67 12.31 -8.95
C THR A 66 -19.00 12.71 -10.38
N SER A 67 -18.69 13.92 -10.82
CA SER A 67 -18.92 14.35 -12.20
C SER A 67 -18.01 13.60 -13.18
N ALA A 68 -16.73 13.43 -12.82
CA ALA A 68 -15.77 12.66 -13.61
C ALA A 68 -16.12 11.17 -13.63
N VAL A 69 -16.53 10.61 -12.47
CA VAL A 69 -16.94 9.20 -12.36
C VAL A 69 -18.20 8.94 -13.19
N ARG A 70 -19.19 9.82 -13.15
CA ARG A 70 -20.42 9.74 -13.96
C ARG A 70 -20.10 9.72 -15.47
N SER A 71 -19.23 10.64 -15.91
CA SER A 71 -18.81 10.68 -17.31
C SER A 71 -18.11 9.39 -17.71
N TYR A 72 -17.22 8.87 -16.85
CA TYR A 72 -16.55 7.61 -17.10
C TYR A 72 -17.52 6.42 -17.22
N ILE A 73 -18.51 6.32 -16.31
CA ILE A 73 -19.54 5.27 -16.36
C ILE A 73 -20.38 5.40 -17.65
N ALA A 74 -20.77 6.61 -18.05
CA ALA A 74 -21.54 6.84 -19.25
C ALA A 74 -20.80 6.40 -20.53
N GLU A 75 -19.47 6.56 -20.56
CA GLU A 75 -18.63 6.18 -21.70
C GLU A 75 -18.21 4.71 -21.71
N ASN A 76 -18.12 4.07 -20.54
CA ASN A 76 -17.51 2.75 -20.38
C ASN A 76 -18.39 1.72 -19.66
N GLY A 77 -19.67 2.03 -19.42
CA GLY A 77 -20.60 1.18 -18.67
C GLY A 77 -20.96 -0.14 -19.36
N ASP A 78 -20.54 -0.36 -20.59
CA ASP A 78 -20.71 -1.60 -21.34
C ASP A 78 -19.45 -2.48 -21.39
N SER A 79 -18.30 -1.97 -20.97
CA SER A 79 -16.99 -2.61 -21.21
C SER A 79 -16.04 -2.62 -20.05
N SER A 80 -16.00 -1.56 -19.21
CA SER A 80 -14.99 -1.44 -18.15
C SER A 80 -15.43 -2.07 -16.83
N ARG A 81 -14.67 -3.07 -16.39
CA ARG A 81 -14.82 -3.72 -15.06
C ARG A 81 -13.72 -3.37 -14.09
N TYR A 82 -12.76 -2.56 -14.50
CA TYR A 82 -11.62 -2.17 -13.67
C TYR A 82 -11.21 -0.73 -13.95
N TYR A 83 -11.53 0.16 -13.04
CA TYR A 83 -11.07 1.54 -13.06
C TYR A 83 -10.70 2.00 -11.65
N VAL A 84 -9.47 2.44 -11.44
CA VAL A 84 -8.96 2.84 -10.13
C VAL A 84 -9.45 4.25 -9.79
N LEU A 85 -10.34 4.36 -8.82
CA LEU A 85 -10.88 5.64 -8.34
C LEU A 85 -9.97 6.32 -7.31
N ALA A 86 -9.46 5.54 -6.37
CA ALA A 86 -8.54 6.02 -5.35
C ALA A 86 -7.54 4.91 -4.97
N LYS A 87 -6.35 5.29 -4.54
CA LYS A 87 -5.30 4.35 -4.14
C LYS A 87 -4.97 4.50 -2.67
N ARG A 88 -4.50 3.38 -2.07
CA ARG A 88 -3.86 3.34 -0.74
C ARG A 88 -4.73 3.91 0.37
N GLN A 89 -6.02 3.60 0.33
CA GLN A 89 -6.95 3.93 1.40
C GLN A 89 -6.72 2.99 2.59
N THR A 90 -6.81 3.51 3.81
CA THR A 90 -6.76 2.68 5.02
C THR A 90 -8.06 1.90 5.19
N TYR A 91 -8.05 0.87 6.06
CA TYR A 91 -9.28 0.11 6.37
C TYR A 91 -10.38 1.02 6.92
N GLU A 92 -10.04 1.96 7.80
CA GLU A 92 -10.98 2.93 8.39
C GLU A 92 -11.67 3.80 7.32
N GLN A 93 -10.92 4.19 6.27
CA GLN A 93 -11.47 4.98 5.17
C GLN A 93 -12.43 4.20 4.28
N ILE A 94 -12.28 2.87 4.16
CA ILE A 94 -13.18 2.05 3.34
C ILE A 94 -14.32 1.42 4.14
N GLU A 95 -14.24 1.42 5.48
CA GLU A 95 -15.23 0.76 6.35
C GLU A 95 -16.62 1.35 6.16
N GLY A 96 -16.74 2.70 6.19
CA GLY A 96 -18.01 3.38 5.98
C GLY A 96 -18.66 3.04 4.63
N PHE A 97 -17.88 2.99 3.56
CA PHE A 97 -18.39 2.59 2.26
C PHE A 97 -18.87 1.12 2.26
N LYS A 98 -18.12 0.21 2.90
CA LYS A 98 -18.54 -1.20 3.04
C LYS A 98 -19.83 -1.35 3.83
N GLU A 99 -20.05 -0.55 4.85
CA GLU A 99 -21.31 -0.55 5.60
C GLU A 99 -22.48 -0.13 4.72
N LEU A 100 -22.32 0.93 3.91
CA LEU A 100 -23.33 1.38 2.95
C LEU A 100 -23.60 0.30 1.89
N GLN A 101 -22.57 -0.34 1.37
CA GLN A 101 -22.69 -1.39 0.35
C GLN A 101 -23.35 -2.66 0.89
N ASN A 102 -23.08 -3.04 2.14
CA ASN A 102 -23.60 -4.26 2.75
C ASN A 102 -24.94 -4.07 3.50
N ALA A 103 -25.52 -2.85 3.49
CA ALA A 103 -26.80 -2.59 4.09
C ALA A 103 -27.93 -3.42 3.40
N GLU A 104 -28.96 -3.75 4.14
CA GLU A 104 -30.12 -4.46 3.61
C GLU A 104 -30.76 -3.61 2.48
N ASP A 105 -31.03 -4.21 1.33
CA ASP A 105 -31.55 -3.58 0.11
C ASP A 105 -30.64 -2.45 -0.46
N SER A 106 -29.34 -2.53 -0.25
CA SER A 106 -28.39 -1.53 -0.74
C SER A 106 -28.38 -1.45 -2.27
N LEU A 107 -28.48 -0.22 -2.77
CA LEU A 107 -28.32 0.12 -4.18
C LEU A 107 -26.90 0.57 -4.54
N VAL A 108 -25.96 0.54 -3.56
CA VAL A 108 -24.54 0.86 -3.79
C VAL A 108 -23.86 -0.36 -4.40
N GLN A 109 -23.55 -0.30 -5.69
CA GLN A 109 -23.04 -1.44 -6.46
C GLN A 109 -21.83 -1.05 -7.31
N GLY A 110 -21.10 -2.06 -7.80
CA GLY A 110 -20.01 -1.88 -8.75
C GLY A 110 -18.74 -1.24 -8.19
N VAL A 111 -18.55 -1.26 -6.87
CA VAL A 111 -17.30 -0.83 -6.25
C VAL A 111 -16.73 -1.97 -5.40
N TRP A 112 -15.45 -2.24 -5.56
CA TRP A 112 -14.74 -3.23 -4.77
C TRP A 112 -13.36 -2.74 -4.38
N PHE A 113 -12.71 -3.45 -3.47
CA PHE A 113 -11.45 -3.02 -2.85
C PHE A 113 -10.36 -4.05 -3.14
N GLU A 114 -9.28 -3.57 -3.77
CA GLU A 114 -8.10 -4.38 -4.05
C GLU A 114 -7.07 -4.15 -2.94
N GLU A 115 -6.66 -5.24 -2.29
CA GLU A 115 -5.65 -5.17 -1.21
C GLU A 115 -4.26 -4.92 -1.79
N GLU A 116 -3.52 -4.04 -1.14
CA GLU A 116 -2.11 -3.73 -1.42
C GLU A 116 -1.35 -3.57 -0.10
N TYR A 117 -0.03 -3.70 -0.10
CA TYR A 117 0.81 -3.34 1.03
C TYR A 117 1.64 -2.11 0.70
N GLN A 118 1.55 -1.09 1.54
CA GLN A 118 2.37 0.10 1.47
C GLN A 118 3.52 0.02 2.46
N ARG A 119 4.75 0.35 2.01
CA ARG A 119 5.91 0.44 2.89
C ARG A 119 5.85 1.71 3.72
N MET A 120 6.05 1.56 5.03
CA MET A 120 6.00 2.64 6.01
C MET A 120 7.31 2.71 6.80
N TYR A 121 7.76 3.94 7.08
CA TYR A 121 8.95 4.24 7.87
C TYR A 121 8.54 5.13 9.05
N PRO A 122 8.16 4.56 10.21
CA PRO A 122 7.61 5.33 11.33
C PRO A 122 8.54 6.40 11.87
N GLY A 123 9.84 6.20 11.74
CA GLY A 123 10.87 7.19 12.12
C GLY A 123 11.09 8.30 11.09
N ASN A 124 10.31 8.37 10.00
CA ASN A 124 10.52 9.27 8.87
C ASN A 124 11.95 9.20 8.32
N THR A 125 12.79 10.20 8.61
CA THR A 125 14.17 10.30 8.13
C THR A 125 15.18 9.57 9.01
N LEU A 126 14.75 8.98 10.13
CA LEU A 126 15.64 8.30 11.09
C LEU A 126 16.43 7.19 10.39
N ALA A 127 17.75 7.30 10.40
CA ALA A 127 18.70 6.38 9.78
C ALA A 127 18.40 6.08 8.29
N CYS A 128 17.78 7.02 7.57
CA CYS A 128 17.29 6.79 6.20
C CYS A 128 18.40 6.34 5.23
N ASP A 129 19.63 6.83 5.40
CA ASP A 129 20.77 6.44 4.55
C ASP A 129 21.21 4.99 4.78
N VAL A 130 20.90 4.41 5.94
CA VAL A 130 21.21 3.01 6.26
C VAL A 130 20.04 2.11 5.94
N ILE A 131 18.81 2.52 6.30
CA ILE A 131 17.60 1.73 6.07
C ILE A 131 17.31 1.66 4.56
N GLY A 132 17.41 2.76 3.85
CA GLY A 132 17.04 2.89 2.45
C GLY A 132 15.53 3.01 2.27
N PHE A 133 15.06 2.66 1.07
CA PHE A 133 13.66 2.77 0.69
C PHE A 133 13.27 1.70 -0.33
N THR A 134 11.96 1.57 -0.56
CA THR A 134 11.42 0.71 -1.63
C THR A 134 10.84 1.54 -2.76
N THR A 135 10.87 0.97 -3.97
CA THR A 135 10.14 1.50 -5.13
C THR A 135 8.63 1.29 -4.97
N ASN A 136 7.85 1.84 -5.91
CA ASN A 136 6.40 1.62 -5.95
C ASN A 136 6.02 0.13 -6.11
N ASP A 137 6.90 -0.67 -6.71
CA ASP A 137 6.71 -2.12 -6.89
C ASP A 137 7.16 -2.93 -5.67
N ASN A 138 7.37 -2.28 -4.53
CA ASN A 138 7.81 -2.89 -3.27
C ASN A 138 9.18 -3.59 -3.35
N ILE A 139 10.05 -3.12 -4.24
CA ILE A 139 11.42 -3.60 -4.43
C ILE A 139 12.37 -2.68 -3.66
N GLY A 140 13.26 -3.25 -2.85
CA GLY A 140 14.29 -2.50 -2.13
C GLY A 140 15.27 -1.82 -3.10
N SER A 141 15.53 -0.53 -2.91
CA SER A 141 16.33 0.29 -3.83
C SER A 141 17.56 0.92 -3.20
N TYR A 142 17.75 0.84 -1.92
CA TYR A 142 18.91 1.39 -1.19
C TYR A 142 19.05 0.77 0.20
N GLY A 143 20.25 0.81 0.77
CA GLY A 143 20.52 0.46 2.16
C GLY A 143 20.16 -0.98 2.52
N LEU A 144 19.60 -1.18 3.71
CA LEU A 144 19.13 -2.47 4.20
C LEU A 144 17.98 -3.03 3.37
N GLU A 145 17.12 -2.16 2.84
CA GLU A 145 16.02 -2.54 1.96
C GLU A 145 16.51 -3.24 0.69
N GLU A 146 17.58 -2.73 0.07
CA GLU A 146 18.18 -3.33 -1.12
C GLU A 146 18.99 -4.57 -0.75
N TYR A 147 19.87 -4.46 0.25
CA TYR A 147 20.78 -5.55 0.62
C TYR A 147 20.05 -6.83 1.05
N TYR A 148 18.96 -6.67 1.81
CA TYR A 148 18.13 -7.79 2.29
C TYR A 148 16.85 -7.95 1.48
N ASN A 149 16.82 -7.46 0.25
CA ASN A 149 15.60 -7.51 -0.57
C ASN A 149 15.04 -8.93 -0.67
N ASP A 150 15.85 -9.93 -0.92
CA ASP A 150 15.42 -11.34 -1.07
C ASP A 150 14.87 -11.94 0.24
N VAL A 151 15.33 -11.45 1.39
CA VAL A 151 14.84 -11.88 2.70
C VAL A 151 13.50 -11.20 3.04
N LEU A 152 13.43 -9.89 2.76
CA LEU A 152 12.28 -9.06 3.07
C LEU A 152 11.11 -9.30 2.11
N THR A 153 11.39 -9.71 0.87
CA THR A 153 10.37 -9.98 -0.15
C THR A 153 9.71 -11.32 0.12
N GLY A 154 8.38 -11.34 0.09
CA GLY A 154 7.57 -12.55 0.16
C GLY A 154 7.25 -13.11 -1.22
N THR A 155 6.36 -14.08 -1.25
CA THR A 155 5.84 -14.67 -2.49
C THR A 155 4.35 -14.37 -2.60
N PRO A 156 3.89 -13.72 -3.70
CA PRO A 156 2.47 -13.45 -3.86
C PRO A 156 1.68 -14.75 -4.01
N GLY A 157 0.50 -14.76 -3.41
CA GLY A 157 -0.48 -15.81 -3.61
C GLY A 157 -1.32 -15.57 -4.87
N ARG A 158 -2.20 -16.51 -5.16
CA ARG A 158 -3.14 -16.40 -6.28
C ARG A 158 -4.46 -17.05 -5.94
N GLU A 159 -5.55 -16.43 -6.36
CA GLU A 159 -6.87 -17.01 -6.39
C GLU A 159 -7.28 -17.27 -7.83
N TYR A 160 -7.72 -18.48 -8.11
CA TYR A 160 -8.18 -18.90 -9.42
C TYR A 160 -9.67 -19.21 -9.33
N GLY A 161 -10.47 -18.57 -10.18
CA GLY A 161 -11.85 -18.93 -10.42
C GLY A 161 -11.95 -19.79 -11.68
N TYR A 162 -12.62 -20.94 -11.62
CA TYR A 162 -12.98 -21.70 -12.82
C TYR A 162 -14.42 -22.17 -12.75
N MET A 163 -15.06 -22.25 -13.90
CA MET A 163 -16.41 -22.79 -14.02
C MET A 163 -16.32 -24.31 -14.17
N ASN A 164 -16.94 -25.05 -13.28
CA ASN A 164 -17.02 -26.51 -13.40
C ASN A 164 -18.08 -26.93 -14.45
N SER A 165 -18.19 -28.25 -14.68
CA SER A 165 -19.14 -28.82 -15.64
C SER A 165 -20.61 -28.48 -15.36
N ASP A 166 -20.94 -28.13 -14.12
CA ASP A 166 -22.28 -27.83 -13.64
C ASP A 166 -22.56 -26.31 -13.60
N ALA A 167 -21.71 -25.52 -14.25
CA ALA A 167 -21.74 -24.06 -14.29
C ALA A 167 -21.59 -23.37 -12.91
N ASN A 168 -21.05 -24.08 -11.91
CA ASN A 168 -20.68 -23.48 -10.62
C ASN A 168 -19.25 -22.92 -10.70
N VAL A 169 -19.03 -21.76 -10.05
CA VAL A 169 -17.69 -21.17 -9.92
C VAL A 169 -16.98 -21.85 -8.75
N GLU A 170 -15.95 -22.60 -9.05
CA GLU A 170 -15.03 -23.12 -8.04
C GLU A 170 -13.82 -22.20 -7.92
N ARG A 171 -13.37 -21.97 -6.70
CA ARG A 171 -12.20 -21.13 -6.40
C ARG A 171 -11.12 -21.96 -5.74
N THR A 172 -9.91 -21.85 -6.24
CA THR A 172 -8.71 -22.42 -5.63
C THR A 172 -7.81 -21.27 -5.22
N THR A 173 -7.40 -21.25 -3.95
CA THR A 173 -6.53 -20.20 -3.39
C THR A 173 -5.17 -20.78 -3.06
N ILE A 174 -4.12 -20.17 -3.60
CA ILE A 174 -2.73 -20.33 -3.16
C ILE A 174 -2.43 -19.13 -2.27
N ALA A 175 -2.22 -19.36 -0.97
CA ALA A 175 -1.94 -18.28 -0.03
C ALA A 175 -0.63 -17.57 -0.35
N ALA A 176 -0.57 -16.26 -0.10
CA ALA A 176 0.68 -15.53 -0.12
C ALA A 176 1.58 -15.97 1.04
N VAL A 177 2.89 -15.89 0.84
CA VAL A 177 3.90 -16.11 1.88
C VAL A 177 4.59 -14.79 2.16
N ASP A 178 4.46 -14.29 3.38
CA ASP A 178 5.07 -13.03 3.79
C ASP A 178 6.60 -13.12 3.83
N GLY A 179 7.27 -11.99 3.62
CA GLY A 179 8.72 -11.88 3.76
C GLY A 179 9.17 -11.98 5.22
N ASN A 180 10.43 -12.38 5.42
CA ASN A 180 11.02 -12.47 6.74
C ASN A 180 11.50 -11.10 7.22
N SER A 181 11.41 -10.84 8.52
CA SER A 181 11.91 -9.62 9.14
C SER A 181 13.42 -9.68 9.39
N VAL A 182 14.06 -8.52 9.33
CA VAL A 182 15.49 -8.34 9.61
C VAL A 182 15.64 -7.48 10.86
N GLN A 183 16.41 -7.96 11.84
CA GLN A 183 16.79 -7.18 13.00
C GLN A 183 18.19 -6.59 12.79
N SER A 184 18.28 -5.25 12.84
CA SER A 184 19.54 -4.52 12.72
C SER A 184 20.22 -4.33 14.08
N THR A 185 21.43 -3.81 14.04
CA THR A 185 22.18 -3.38 15.25
C THR A 185 21.96 -1.90 15.58
N ILE A 186 21.15 -1.18 14.83
CA ILE A 186 20.78 0.21 15.08
C ILE A 186 20.05 0.29 16.43
N ASP A 187 20.39 1.28 17.23
CA ASP A 187 19.61 1.69 18.39
C ASP A 187 18.85 2.96 18.01
N ALA A 188 17.53 2.83 17.80
CA ALA A 188 16.69 3.91 17.32
C ALA A 188 16.68 5.12 18.26
N ASN A 189 16.74 4.89 19.58
CA ASN A 189 16.76 5.97 20.56
C ASN A 189 18.08 6.75 20.48
N LEU A 190 19.21 6.05 20.45
CA LEU A 190 20.52 6.66 20.34
C LEU A 190 20.67 7.41 19.02
N GLN A 191 20.26 6.79 17.92
CA GLN A 191 20.24 7.42 16.59
C GLN A 191 19.43 8.72 16.57
N SER A 192 18.22 8.71 17.13
CA SER A 192 17.35 9.88 17.22
C SER A 192 17.98 11.02 18.01
N ILE A 193 18.66 10.72 19.13
CA ILE A 193 19.37 11.72 19.94
C ILE A 193 20.49 12.35 19.11
N VAL A 194 21.30 11.53 18.44
CA VAL A 194 22.42 12.01 17.64
C VAL A 194 21.92 12.90 16.50
N GLU A 195 20.99 12.45 15.72
CA GLU A 195 20.42 13.22 14.60
C GLU A 195 19.84 14.57 15.06
N LYS A 196 19.13 14.59 16.19
CA LYS A 196 18.62 15.83 16.79
C LYS A 196 19.73 16.84 17.07
N TYR A 197 20.87 16.39 17.62
CA TYR A 197 21.97 17.28 17.94
C TYR A 197 22.75 17.71 16.69
N LEU A 198 22.86 16.84 15.68
CA LEU A 198 23.47 17.21 14.39
C LEU A 198 22.63 18.25 13.65
N LEU A 199 21.30 18.09 13.63
CA LEU A 199 20.38 19.08 13.05
C LEU A 199 20.44 20.41 13.81
N LYS A 200 20.49 20.37 15.14
CA LYS A 200 20.63 21.56 15.96
C LYS A 200 21.95 22.30 15.68
N PHE A 201 23.05 21.56 15.53
CA PHE A 201 24.34 22.15 15.13
C PHE A 201 24.27 22.83 13.78
N ASN A 202 23.68 22.17 12.79
CA ASN A 202 23.55 22.75 11.44
C ASN A 202 22.71 24.02 11.42
N GLU A 203 21.64 24.09 12.23
CA GLU A 203 20.80 25.28 12.34
C GLU A 203 21.49 26.42 13.12
N GLU A 204 22.18 26.10 14.22
CA GLU A 204 22.86 27.07 15.06
C GLU A 204 24.01 27.78 14.33
N TYR A 205 24.72 27.04 13.45
CA TYR A 205 25.87 27.55 12.69
C TYR A 205 25.56 27.86 11.22
N LYS A 206 24.26 27.91 10.87
CA LYS A 206 23.80 28.26 9.54
C LYS A 206 24.30 29.65 9.15
N ASP A 207 24.74 29.76 7.90
CA ASP A 207 25.24 31.01 7.29
C ASP A 207 26.41 31.67 8.05
N ASN A 208 27.12 30.92 8.91
CA ASN A 208 28.23 31.46 9.71
C ASN A 208 29.55 31.47 8.93
N ALA A 209 30.00 30.31 8.44
CA ALA A 209 31.26 30.17 7.71
C ALA A 209 31.06 30.13 6.19
N HIS A 210 29.88 29.75 5.73
CA HIS A 210 29.43 29.73 4.33
C HIS A 210 27.91 29.80 4.31
N ASP A 211 27.33 30.14 3.14
CA ASP A 211 25.87 30.15 2.97
C ASP A 211 25.30 28.70 3.11
N GLY A 212 24.19 28.57 3.84
CA GLY A 212 23.48 27.29 4.06
C GLY A 212 23.76 26.67 5.42
N ASN A 213 23.72 25.34 5.51
CA ASN A 213 23.88 24.58 6.76
C ASN A 213 25.22 24.84 7.44
N GLY A 214 25.29 24.65 8.75
CA GLY A 214 26.51 24.86 9.55
C GLY A 214 27.70 24.02 9.11
N ALA A 215 27.44 22.86 8.48
CA ALA A 215 28.45 22.04 7.82
C ALA A 215 27.85 21.28 6.62
N ASN A 216 28.66 21.00 5.60
CA ASN A 216 28.23 20.20 4.43
C ASN A 216 28.05 18.73 4.79
N ASN A 217 28.89 18.20 5.69
CA ASN A 217 28.81 16.84 6.21
C ASN A 217 29.15 16.84 7.69
N VAL A 218 28.34 16.19 8.48
CA VAL A 218 28.52 16.02 9.93
C VAL A 218 28.40 14.56 10.29
N GLY A 219 29.32 14.06 11.11
CA GLY A 219 29.29 12.70 11.64
C GLY A 219 29.47 12.67 13.15
N CYS A 220 28.97 11.63 13.78
CA CYS A 220 29.15 11.36 15.20
C CYS A 220 29.61 9.92 15.39
N ILE A 221 30.57 9.72 16.30
CA ILE A 221 31.02 8.40 16.71
C ILE A 221 30.78 8.27 18.22
N ILE A 222 30.07 7.23 18.60
CA ILE A 222 29.81 6.88 20.00
C ILE A 222 30.52 5.57 20.30
N MET A 223 31.26 5.55 21.39
CA MET A 223 32.01 4.36 21.84
C MET A 223 31.64 4.03 23.27
N ASP A 224 31.38 2.75 23.51
CA ASP A 224 31.36 2.22 24.89
C ASP A 224 32.80 2.13 25.40
N VAL A 225 33.03 2.64 26.61
CA VAL A 225 34.37 2.71 27.21
C VAL A 225 34.57 1.67 28.33
N ASN A 226 33.59 0.75 28.52
CA ASN A 226 33.67 -0.32 29.53
C ASN A 226 34.12 -1.65 28.93
#